data_a7492041b8dfb3dc4f86e81079065801
#
_entry.id   a7492041b8dfb3dc4f86e81079065801
#
_cell.length_a   1.000
_cell.length_b   1.000
_cell.length_c   1.000
_cell.angle_alpha   90.00
_cell.angle_beta   90.00
_cell.angle_gamma   90.00
#
_symmetry.space_group_name_H-M   'P 1'
#
loop_
_entity.id
_entity.type
_entity.pdbx_description
1 polymer ?
#
loop_
_entity_poly.entity_id
_entity_poly.type
_entity_poly.pdbx_seq_one_letter_code
_entity_poly.pdbx_strand_id
1 'polypeptide(L)'
;MEKYNIVILPLDGVGKDVIPIGARAMEKARQILGGFELELHYCEAGVEYAVNTGKMMEDGLPEKLAMADAMLAGSGGHYDLEMSKSSYPGFKIGSPIVQYLRSGIGNNVGLRPLRLLKGLTCPLRNVDEIDVYLVRQLGEGMYIYPGHQIGENAACDTLVVTRKATEEFAEAAFSIARGRNGRRQDGRKMVTLGNKHGCIACFDFYRKIFTETSLRYPDVELHFAQVDALAEHLLKDPDRFDVIACENMIGDIIGDIGAYITGGMGITPTADIGGLCPQFRPNHGTFPRAVGKNFANPFASINTAAMLLDTIGMQRNDPALRAGGELILKALEYNFVNEGPRTKDMGGSDNTVDAAEAVFKAMEKVTL
;
A
#
# COMPACT_ATOMS: atom_id res chain seq x y z
N MET A 1 5.56 -17.41 -23.49
CA MET A 1 5.57 -16.80 -22.15
C MET A 1 4.73 -15.53 -22.22
N GLU A 2 3.88 -15.32 -21.25
CA GLU A 2 3.10 -14.11 -21.17
C GLU A 2 4.02 -12.96 -20.76
N LYS A 3 3.80 -11.77 -21.34
CA LYS A 3 4.60 -10.57 -21.13
C LYS A 3 3.77 -9.54 -20.39
N TYR A 4 4.32 -9.01 -19.30
CA TYR A 4 3.67 -8.04 -18.44
C TYR A 4 4.37 -6.68 -18.53
N ASN A 5 3.59 -5.63 -18.78
CA ASN A 5 4.07 -4.25 -18.88
C ASN A 5 3.95 -3.58 -17.51
N ILE A 6 5.07 -3.24 -16.90
CA ILE A 6 5.12 -2.62 -15.58
C ILE A 6 5.72 -1.22 -15.68
N VAL A 7 4.95 -0.22 -15.30
CA VAL A 7 5.46 1.16 -15.18
C VAL A 7 6.20 1.31 -13.86
N ILE A 8 7.42 1.83 -13.90
CA ILE A 8 8.27 2.10 -12.74
C ILE A 8 8.33 3.60 -12.53
N LEU A 9 7.76 4.06 -11.41
CA LEU A 9 7.66 5.47 -11.03
C LEU A 9 8.35 5.73 -9.69
N PRO A 10 9.65 6.06 -9.66
CA PRO A 10 10.34 6.35 -8.40
C PRO A 10 9.73 7.52 -7.61
N LEU A 11 9.15 8.49 -8.30
CA LEU A 11 8.58 9.73 -7.76
C LEU A 11 9.60 10.53 -6.94
N ASP A 12 9.23 11.03 -5.77
CA ASP A 12 10.03 11.94 -4.96
C ASP A 12 10.80 11.25 -3.83
N GLY A 13 11.87 11.88 -3.38
CA GLY A 13 12.60 11.45 -2.21
C GLY A 13 13.26 10.06 -2.36
N VAL A 14 13.24 9.27 -1.28
CA VAL A 14 13.88 7.92 -1.23
C VAL A 14 13.30 6.92 -2.22
N GLY A 15 12.16 7.20 -2.83
CA GLY A 15 11.64 6.38 -3.93
C GLY A 15 12.67 6.20 -5.05
N LYS A 16 13.51 7.21 -5.30
CA LYS A 16 14.62 7.14 -6.27
C LYS A 16 15.68 6.10 -5.89
N ASP A 17 15.87 5.84 -4.60
CA ASP A 17 16.83 4.86 -4.11
C ASP A 17 16.22 3.45 -4.02
N VAL A 18 14.96 3.31 -3.57
CA VAL A 18 14.39 2.01 -3.22
C VAL A 18 13.50 1.38 -4.30
N ILE A 19 12.82 2.17 -5.15
CA ILE A 19 11.95 1.62 -6.20
C ILE A 19 12.72 0.83 -7.27
N PRO A 20 13.89 1.29 -7.75
CA PRO A 20 14.72 0.48 -8.64
C PRO A 20 15.15 -0.86 -8.02
N ILE A 21 15.30 -0.93 -6.69
CA ILE A 21 15.60 -2.17 -5.97
C ILE A 21 14.41 -3.14 -6.03
N GLY A 22 13.18 -2.65 -5.83
CA GLY A 22 11.97 -3.45 -6.00
C GLY A 22 11.82 -3.97 -7.44
N ALA A 23 12.06 -3.12 -8.43
CA ALA A 23 12.07 -3.53 -9.84
C ALA A 23 13.12 -4.62 -10.13
N ARG A 24 14.33 -4.48 -9.56
CA ARG A 24 15.38 -5.50 -9.66
C ARG A 24 15.00 -6.81 -8.98
N ALA A 25 14.22 -6.78 -7.89
CA ALA A 25 13.71 -8.00 -7.25
C ALA A 25 12.78 -8.79 -8.18
N MET A 26 11.88 -8.10 -8.90
CA MET A 26 11.01 -8.74 -9.91
C MET A 26 11.82 -9.37 -11.05
N GLU A 27 12.80 -8.65 -11.58
CA GLU A 27 13.69 -9.16 -12.63
C GLU A 27 14.50 -10.37 -12.13
N LYS A 28 14.99 -10.34 -10.90
CA LYS A 28 15.72 -11.46 -10.30
C LYS A 28 14.83 -12.70 -10.16
N ALA A 29 13.56 -12.53 -9.74
CA ALA A 29 12.60 -13.63 -9.66
C ALA A 29 12.35 -14.24 -11.05
N ARG A 30 12.17 -13.39 -12.08
CA ARG A 30 12.05 -13.84 -13.47
C ARG A 30 13.27 -14.64 -13.95
N GLN A 31 14.47 -14.16 -13.63
CA GLN A 31 15.73 -14.85 -14.02
C GLN A 31 15.89 -16.23 -13.38
N ILE A 32 15.46 -16.36 -12.09
CA ILE A 32 15.59 -17.62 -11.35
C ILE A 32 14.55 -18.64 -11.78
N LEU A 33 13.29 -18.23 -11.92
CA LEU A 33 12.17 -19.15 -12.15
C LEU A 33 11.82 -19.32 -13.63
N GLY A 34 11.97 -18.26 -14.42
CA GLY A 34 11.40 -18.23 -15.77
C GLY A 34 9.87 -18.27 -15.76
N GLY A 35 9.28 -18.60 -16.90
CA GLY A 35 7.83 -18.79 -17.04
C GLY A 35 7.01 -17.52 -17.33
N PHE A 36 7.54 -16.34 -17.10
CA PHE A 36 6.95 -15.03 -17.43
C PHE A 36 8.00 -14.05 -17.92
N GLU A 37 7.58 -13.00 -18.62
CA GLU A 37 8.43 -11.91 -19.07
C GLU A 37 7.94 -10.58 -18.52
N LEU A 38 8.88 -9.67 -18.18
CA LEU A 38 8.57 -8.32 -17.69
C LEU A 38 9.13 -7.29 -18.67
N GLU A 39 8.31 -6.32 -19.02
CA GLU A 39 8.77 -5.10 -19.70
C GLU A 39 8.63 -3.93 -18.73
N LEU A 40 9.77 -3.40 -18.25
CA LEU A 40 9.82 -2.36 -17.25
C LEU A 40 9.97 -1.00 -17.92
N HIS A 41 8.97 -0.13 -17.78
CA HIS A 41 8.94 1.22 -18.33
C HIS A 41 9.24 2.24 -17.24
N TYR A 42 10.48 2.71 -17.17
CA TYR A 42 10.85 3.78 -16.23
C TYR A 42 10.30 5.11 -16.72
N CYS A 43 9.57 5.79 -15.84
CA CYS A 43 8.91 7.06 -16.11
C CYS A 43 9.19 8.07 -14.99
N GLU A 44 9.06 9.36 -15.34
CA GLU A 44 9.31 10.45 -14.42
C GLU A 44 8.02 11.23 -14.09
N ALA A 45 7.83 11.50 -12.81
CA ALA A 45 6.74 12.32 -12.29
C ALA A 45 7.06 12.76 -10.85
N GLY A 46 6.28 13.66 -10.31
CA GLY A 46 6.40 14.11 -8.93
C GLY A 46 6.67 15.60 -8.78
N VAL A 47 6.86 16.02 -7.55
CA VAL A 47 7.11 17.42 -7.20
C VAL A 47 8.48 17.88 -7.68
N GLU A 48 9.50 17.04 -7.48
CA GLU A 48 10.86 17.36 -7.92
C GLU A 48 10.94 17.45 -9.46
N TYR A 49 10.23 16.58 -10.17
CA TYR A 49 10.09 16.66 -11.62
C TYR A 49 9.36 17.95 -12.03
N ALA A 50 8.29 18.32 -11.34
CA ALA A 50 7.54 19.52 -11.62
C ALA A 50 8.34 20.81 -11.41
N VAL A 51 9.18 20.87 -10.37
CA VAL A 51 10.08 22.01 -10.13
C VAL A 51 11.10 22.17 -11.26
N ASN A 52 11.62 21.08 -11.79
CA ASN A 52 12.64 21.09 -12.81
C ASN A 52 12.09 21.34 -14.23
N THR A 53 10.86 20.90 -14.53
CA THR A 53 10.32 20.89 -15.89
C THR A 53 9.07 21.75 -16.09
N GLY A 54 8.43 22.18 -15.00
CA GLY A 54 7.12 22.83 -15.01
C GLY A 54 5.93 21.90 -15.24
N LYS A 55 6.17 20.57 -15.39
CA LYS A 55 5.14 19.55 -15.61
C LYS A 55 5.13 18.57 -14.45
N MET A 56 3.96 18.11 -14.02
CA MET A 56 3.84 17.17 -12.90
C MET A 56 4.31 15.75 -13.27
N MET A 57 4.26 15.40 -14.54
CA MET A 57 4.65 14.10 -15.09
C MET A 57 5.18 14.26 -16.51
N GLU A 58 5.92 13.30 -16.99
CA GLU A 58 6.41 13.24 -18.36
C GLU A 58 5.25 13.12 -19.36
N ASP A 59 5.50 13.58 -20.59
CA ASP A 59 4.54 13.43 -21.68
C ASP A 59 4.37 11.94 -22.03
N GLY A 60 3.12 11.49 -22.24
CA GLY A 60 2.80 10.10 -22.57
C GLY A 60 2.67 9.15 -21.37
N LEU A 61 2.85 9.63 -20.12
CA LEU A 61 2.63 8.78 -18.96
C LEU A 61 1.20 8.25 -18.85
N PRO A 62 0.13 9.04 -19.08
CA PRO A 62 -1.24 8.53 -19.07
C PRO A 62 -1.47 7.37 -20.05
N GLU A 63 -0.92 7.47 -21.25
CA GLU A 63 -1.01 6.43 -22.28
C GLU A 63 -0.23 5.17 -21.87
N LYS A 64 0.95 5.32 -21.27
CA LYS A 64 1.71 4.19 -20.73
C LYS A 64 0.97 3.49 -19.60
N LEU A 65 0.35 4.25 -18.68
CA LEU A 65 -0.48 3.69 -17.61
C LEU A 65 -1.69 2.92 -18.14
N ALA A 66 -2.31 3.42 -19.23
CA ALA A 66 -3.45 2.75 -19.85
C ALA A 66 -3.10 1.40 -20.49
N MET A 67 -1.82 1.20 -20.86
CA MET A 67 -1.33 -0.05 -21.45
C MET A 67 -0.61 -0.96 -20.47
N ALA A 68 -0.34 -0.49 -19.26
CA ALA A 68 0.37 -1.25 -18.25
C ALA A 68 -0.54 -2.21 -17.48
N ASP A 69 0.00 -3.36 -17.12
CA ASP A 69 -0.68 -4.32 -16.22
C ASP A 69 -0.63 -3.83 -14.76
N ALA A 70 0.42 -3.10 -14.39
CA ALA A 70 0.58 -2.50 -13.07
C ALA A 70 1.63 -1.39 -13.07
N MET A 71 1.68 -0.61 -11.99
CA MET A 71 2.82 0.27 -11.71
C MET A 71 3.44 -0.04 -10.35
N LEU A 72 4.78 -0.01 -10.29
CA LEU A 72 5.56 0.03 -9.06
C LEU A 72 5.99 1.47 -8.83
N ALA A 73 5.47 2.11 -7.79
CA ALA A 73 5.66 3.54 -7.55
C ALA A 73 6.26 3.82 -6.17
N GLY A 74 6.98 4.93 -6.06
CA GLY A 74 7.40 5.52 -4.79
C GLY A 74 6.30 6.39 -4.18
N SER A 75 6.69 7.23 -3.24
CA SER A 75 5.84 8.26 -2.65
C SER A 75 6.06 9.59 -3.36
N GLY A 76 5.00 10.39 -3.49
CA GLY A 76 5.09 11.74 -4.02
C GLY A 76 4.97 12.80 -2.94
N GLY A 77 5.64 13.93 -3.14
CA GLY A 77 5.63 15.09 -2.25
C GLY A 77 7.02 15.46 -1.73
N HIS A 78 7.21 16.75 -1.47
CA HIS A 78 8.46 17.27 -0.92
C HIS A 78 8.17 18.45 0.02
N TYR A 79 8.48 18.29 1.31
CA TYR A 79 8.13 19.27 2.35
C TYR A 79 8.87 20.61 2.23
N ASP A 80 10.07 20.59 1.66
CA ASP A 80 10.94 21.76 1.54
C ASP A 80 10.77 22.50 0.19
N LEU A 81 9.93 21.95 -0.72
CA LEU A 81 9.63 22.58 -2.01
C LEU A 81 8.24 23.22 -1.96
N GLU A 82 8.20 24.55 -2.02
CA GLU A 82 6.94 25.30 -2.06
C GLU A 82 6.23 25.10 -3.42
N MET A 83 5.32 24.14 -3.46
CA MET A 83 4.35 23.99 -4.55
C MET A 83 3.22 25.02 -4.52
N SER A 84 3.16 25.86 -3.47
CA SER A 84 2.13 26.89 -3.29
C SER A 84 2.03 27.89 -4.42
N LYS A 85 3.08 27.99 -5.25
CA LYS A 85 3.16 28.89 -6.42
C LYS A 85 3.01 28.14 -7.75
N SER A 86 2.73 26.83 -7.73
CA SER A 86 2.66 26.04 -8.93
C SER A 86 1.36 26.24 -9.71
N SER A 87 1.42 25.91 -11.00
CA SER A 87 0.37 26.01 -12.00
C SER A 87 -0.84 25.07 -11.77
N TYR A 88 -1.02 24.49 -10.59
CA TYR A 88 -2.10 23.59 -10.24
C TYR A 88 -2.97 24.17 -9.12
N PRO A 89 -3.78 25.19 -9.42
CA PRO A 89 -4.71 25.78 -8.44
C PRO A 89 -5.75 24.73 -8.04
N GLY A 90 -5.99 24.59 -6.74
CA GLY A 90 -7.00 23.67 -6.20
C GLY A 90 -6.47 22.39 -5.58
N PHE A 91 -5.17 22.09 -5.68
CA PHE A 91 -4.57 20.97 -4.95
C PHE A 91 -3.84 21.49 -3.70
N LYS A 92 -4.29 21.04 -2.54
CA LYS A 92 -3.58 21.23 -1.29
C LYS A 92 -2.26 20.43 -1.31
N ILE A 93 -1.37 20.75 -0.42
CA ILE A 93 0.00 20.30 -0.14
C ILE A 93 0.28 18.78 -0.28
N GLY A 94 -0.72 17.93 -0.36
CA GLY A 94 -0.58 16.53 -0.77
C GLY A 94 -0.31 16.48 -2.27
N SER A 95 0.80 15.87 -2.65
CA SER A 95 1.27 15.79 -4.03
C SER A 95 0.14 15.57 -5.04
N PRO A 96 -0.09 16.49 -5.99
CA PRO A 96 -1.09 16.31 -7.05
C PRO A 96 -0.92 14.99 -7.83
N ILE A 97 0.34 14.52 -7.97
CA ILE A 97 0.62 13.25 -8.62
C ILE A 97 0.04 12.07 -7.85
N VAL A 98 0.10 12.09 -6.51
CA VAL A 98 -0.48 11.01 -5.68
C VAL A 98 -2.00 10.96 -5.86
N GLN A 99 -2.67 12.11 -5.90
CA GLN A 99 -4.10 12.15 -6.18
C GLN A 99 -4.43 11.67 -7.59
N TYR A 100 -3.64 12.04 -8.59
CA TYR A 100 -3.81 11.55 -9.95
C TYR A 100 -3.68 10.03 -10.04
N LEU A 101 -2.61 9.46 -9.46
CA LEU A 101 -2.35 8.01 -9.47
C LEU A 101 -3.34 7.20 -8.61
N ARG A 102 -4.12 7.84 -7.76
CA ARG A 102 -5.22 7.26 -6.98
C ARG A 102 -6.57 7.56 -7.63
N SER A 103 -7.26 8.53 -7.09
CA SER A 103 -8.63 8.88 -7.52
C SER A 103 -8.68 9.41 -8.97
N GLY A 104 -7.62 10.06 -9.47
CA GLY A 104 -7.56 10.58 -10.83
C GLY A 104 -7.64 9.51 -11.91
N ILE A 105 -7.08 8.34 -11.69
CA ILE A 105 -7.18 7.18 -12.59
C ILE A 105 -8.09 6.07 -12.05
N GLY A 106 -8.83 6.35 -10.97
CA GLY A 106 -9.87 5.47 -10.42
C GLY A 106 -9.37 4.41 -9.42
N ASN A 107 -8.14 4.49 -8.93
CA ASN A 107 -7.64 3.62 -7.86
C ASN A 107 -8.25 4.02 -6.50
N ASN A 108 -9.50 3.62 -6.28
CA ASN A 108 -10.32 4.06 -5.17
C ASN A 108 -10.20 3.18 -3.91
N VAL A 109 -9.56 2.03 -4.01
CA VAL A 109 -9.42 1.06 -2.91
C VAL A 109 -7.95 0.82 -2.60
N GLY A 110 -7.53 1.13 -1.39
CA GLY A 110 -6.19 0.87 -0.88
C GLY A 110 -6.14 -0.45 -0.11
N LEU A 111 -5.15 -1.26 -0.41
CA LEU A 111 -4.90 -2.56 0.19
C LEU A 111 -3.61 -2.52 1.00
N ARG A 112 -3.68 -2.90 2.27
CA ARG A 112 -2.51 -2.94 3.16
C ARG A 112 -2.50 -4.28 3.91
N PRO A 113 -1.70 -5.28 3.47
CA PRO A 113 -1.48 -6.47 4.25
C PRO A 113 -0.64 -6.13 5.48
N LEU A 114 -1.23 -6.28 6.66
CA LEU A 114 -0.58 -6.12 7.95
C LEU A 114 -0.12 -7.51 8.41
N ARG A 115 1.00 -7.94 7.88
CA ARG A 115 1.58 -9.27 8.13
C ARG A 115 2.94 -9.15 8.78
N LEU A 116 3.10 -9.78 9.95
CA LEU A 116 4.41 -9.93 10.57
C LEU A 116 5.18 -11.04 9.84
N LEU A 117 6.22 -10.66 9.11
CA LEU A 117 7.06 -11.62 8.39
C LEU A 117 7.91 -12.42 9.37
N LYS A 118 8.18 -13.70 9.05
CA LYS A 118 9.01 -14.57 9.88
C LYS A 118 10.40 -13.97 10.09
N GLY A 119 10.89 -14.02 11.32
CA GLY A 119 12.16 -13.45 11.71
C GLY A 119 12.12 -11.95 12.10
N LEU A 120 10.96 -11.29 11.96
CA LEU A 120 10.71 -9.98 12.56
C LEU A 120 10.14 -10.13 13.96
N THR A 121 10.41 -9.12 14.79
CA THR A 121 9.90 -9.06 16.17
C THR A 121 8.72 -8.09 16.22
N CYS A 122 7.60 -8.55 16.77
CA CYS A 122 6.47 -7.69 17.09
C CYS A 122 6.77 -6.86 18.35
N PRO A 123 6.46 -5.55 18.37
CA PRO A 123 6.63 -4.73 19.57
C PRO A 123 5.58 -5.03 20.66
N LEU A 124 4.54 -5.80 20.34
CA LEU A 124 3.51 -6.21 21.30
C LEU A 124 3.97 -7.42 22.13
N ARG A 125 3.52 -7.48 23.38
CA ARG A 125 3.81 -8.62 24.25
C ARG A 125 2.96 -9.83 23.86
N ASN A 126 3.57 -11.02 23.83
CA ASN A 126 2.90 -12.30 23.56
C ASN A 126 2.18 -12.35 22.19
N VAL A 127 2.71 -11.65 21.20
CA VAL A 127 2.22 -11.68 19.82
C VAL A 127 3.39 -12.08 18.93
N ASP A 128 3.35 -13.29 18.40
CA ASP A 128 4.41 -13.87 17.56
C ASP A 128 4.07 -13.84 16.07
N GLU A 129 2.79 -13.71 15.76
CA GLU A 129 2.29 -13.66 14.38
C GLU A 129 1.15 -12.65 14.25
N ILE A 130 1.10 -11.96 13.14
CA ILE A 130 -0.01 -11.06 12.75
C ILE A 130 -0.30 -11.31 11.28
N ASP A 131 -1.58 -11.52 10.93
CA ASP A 131 -2.05 -11.61 9.55
C ASP A 131 -3.44 -10.97 9.43
N VAL A 132 -3.46 -9.66 9.36
CA VAL A 132 -4.66 -8.82 9.20
C VAL A 132 -4.58 -8.10 7.86
N TYR A 133 -5.70 -7.88 7.22
CA TYR A 133 -5.75 -7.14 5.96
C TYR A 133 -6.53 -5.85 6.14
N LEU A 134 -5.91 -4.70 5.91
CA LEU A 134 -6.60 -3.42 5.93
C LEU A 134 -7.01 -3.02 4.50
N VAL A 135 -8.30 -2.77 4.32
CA VAL A 135 -8.88 -2.19 3.12
C VAL A 135 -9.26 -0.74 3.42
N ARG A 136 -8.72 0.19 2.66
CA ARG A 136 -8.90 1.63 2.84
C ARG A 136 -9.64 2.21 1.64
N GLN A 137 -10.68 2.97 1.87
CA GLN A 137 -11.30 3.78 0.82
C GLN A 137 -10.39 4.95 0.45
N LEU A 138 -10.10 5.17 -0.84
CA LEU A 138 -9.18 6.20 -1.31
C LEU A 138 -9.84 7.27 -2.18
N GLY A 139 -10.95 6.94 -2.83
CA GLY A 139 -11.59 7.82 -3.82
C GLY A 139 -12.45 8.92 -3.23
N GLU A 140 -12.77 8.85 -1.94
CA GLU A 140 -13.64 9.77 -1.22
C GLU A 140 -13.11 10.09 0.18
N GLY A 141 -13.86 10.88 0.94
CA GLY A 141 -13.50 11.26 2.29
C GLY A 141 -12.89 12.66 2.38
N MET A 142 -12.41 13.01 3.57
CA MET A 142 -11.92 14.36 3.85
C MET A 142 -10.65 14.75 3.06
N TYR A 143 -9.87 13.78 2.60
CA TYR A 143 -8.63 14.07 1.86
C TYR A 143 -8.87 14.45 0.40
N ILE A 144 -10.04 14.15 -0.15
CA ILE A 144 -10.33 14.34 -1.57
C ILE A 144 -11.00 15.69 -1.84
N TYR A 145 -11.94 16.08 -0.99
CA TYR A 145 -12.68 17.33 -1.18
C TYR A 145 -11.97 18.49 -0.48
N PRO A 146 -11.58 19.55 -1.23
CA PRO A 146 -10.88 20.66 -0.64
C PRO A 146 -11.78 21.42 0.33
N GLY A 147 -11.28 21.62 1.54
CA GLY A 147 -11.87 22.57 2.47
C GLY A 147 -11.48 24.00 2.13
N HIS A 148 -12.04 24.95 2.88
CA HIS A 148 -11.74 26.36 2.71
C HIS A 148 -11.68 27.10 4.05
N GLN A 149 -10.92 28.17 4.05
CA GLN A 149 -10.86 29.11 5.17
C GLN A 149 -12.03 30.07 5.09
N ILE A 150 -12.68 30.32 6.23
CA ILE A 150 -13.81 31.26 6.38
C ILE A 150 -13.30 32.46 7.17
N GLY A 151 -12.95 33.56 6.47
CA GLY A 151 -12.28 34.71 7.08
C GLY A 151 -10.94 34.32 7.70
N GLU A 152 -10.57 35.01 8.79
CA GLU A 152 -9.29 34.75 9.50
C GLU A 152 -9.42 33.76 10.65
N ASN A 153 -10.64 33.47 11.11
CA ASN A 153 -10.88 32.77 12.37
C ASN A 153 -11.50 31.38 12.25
N ALA A 154 -11.81 30.90 11.02
CA ALA A 154 -12.45 29.63 10.83
C ALA A 154 -11.99 28.93 9.54
N ALA A 155 -12.05 27.62 9.54
CA ALA A 155 -11.88 26.79 8.34
C ALA A 155 -12.84 25.59 8.41
N CYS A 156 -13.23 25.06 7.27
CA CYS A 156 -14.01 23.83 7.18
C CYS A 156 -13.47 22.91 6.11
N ASP A 157 -13.63 21.60 6.34
CA ASP A 157 -13.47 20.53 5.35
C ASP A 157 -14.79 19.76 5.24
N THR A 158 -15.00 19.12 4.09
CA THR A 158 -16.24 18.40 3.82
C THR A 158 -15.93 16.92 3.68
N LEU A 159 -16.58 16.09 4.50
CA LEU A 159 -16.59 14.65 4.36
C LEU A 159 -17.77 14.27 3.44
N VAL A 160 -17.47 13.73 2.27
CA VAL A 160 -18.47 13.23 1.33
C VAL A 160 -18.24 11.76 1.07
N VAL A 161 -19.34 10.99 1.08
CA VAL A 161 -19.36 9.58 0.71
C VAL A 161 -20.56 9.32 -0.19
N THR A 162 -20.35 8.54 -1.25
CA THR A 162 -21.40 8.18 -2.19
C THR A 162 -21.72 6.69 -2.10
N ARG A 163 -22.93 6.30 -2.52
CA ARG A 163 -23.33 4.89 -2.57
C ARG A 163 -22.38 4.08 -3.44
N LYS A 164 -22.12 4.56 -4.66
CA LYS A 164 -21.30 3.83 -5.65
C LYS A 164 -19.91 3.51 -5.09
N ALA A 165 -19.17 4.51 -4.61
CA ALA A 165 -17.82 4.31 -4.10
C ALA A 165 -17.81 3.47 -2.81
N THR A 166 -18.85 3.60 -1.97
CA THR A 166 -18.98 2.77 -0.77
C THR A 166 -19.29 1.30 -1.11
N GLU A 167 -20.10 1.04 -2.12
CA GLU A 167 -20.37 -0.32 -2.62
C GLU A 167 -19.10 -0.95 -3.20
N GLU A 168 -18.34 -0.25 -4.05
CA GLU A 168 -17.05 -0.72 -4.59
C GLU A 168 -16.06 -1.06 -3.47
N PHE A 169 -15.99 -0.21 -2.45
CA PHE A 169 -15.14 -0.41 -1.28
C PHE A 169 -15.58 -1.61 -0.44
N ALA A 170 -16.88 -1.77 -0.19
CA ALA A 170 -17.43 -2.91 0.55
C ALA A 170 -17.20 -4.23 -0.21
N GLU A 171 -17.49 -4.26 -1.52
CA GLU A 171 -17.23 -5.42 -2.39
C GLU A 171 -15.76 -5.86 -2.31
N ALA A 172 -14.83 -4.92 -2.38
CA ALA A 172 -13.42 -5.23 -2.26
C ALA A 172 -13.10 -5.88 -0.90
N ALA A 173 -13.61 -5.30 0.20
CA ALA A 173 -13.38 -5.84 1.54
C ALA A 173 -13.93 -7.26 1.72
N PHE A 174 -15.17 -7.49 1.28
CA PHE A 174 -15.81 -8.81 1.37
C PHE A 174 -15.16 -9.84 0.44
N SER A 175 -14.78 -9.46 -0.79
CA SER A 175 -14.07 -10.35 -1.72
C SER A 175 -12.72 -10.80 -1.17
N ILE A 176 -11.97 -9.87 -0.56
CA ILE A 176 -10.70 -10.19 0.09
C ILE A 176 -10.93 -11.16 1.26
N ALA A 177 -11.87 -10.87 2.15
CA ALA A 177 -12.17 -11.75 3.29
C ALA A 177 -12.60 -13.15 2.82
N ARG A 178 -13.41 -13.25 1.77
CA ARG A 178 -13.81 -14.54 1.17
C ARG A 178 -12.62 -15.34 0.64
N GLY A 179 -11.62 -14.69 0.05
CA GLY A 179 -10.40 -15.32 -0.47
C GLY A 179 -9.36 -15.70 0.58
N ARG A 180 -9.47 -15.19 1.82
CA ARG A 180 -8.54 -15.43 2.92
C ARG A 180 -8.94 -16.67 3.74
N ASN A 181 -8.04 -17.06 4.65
CA ASN A 181 -8.27 -18.17 5.59
C ASN A 181 -9.06 -17.77 6.83
N GLY A 182 -9.49 -16.51 6.93
CA GLY A 182 -10.17 -15.95 8.07
C GLY A 182 -9.22 -15.46 9.17
N ARG A 183 -9.78 -14.91 10.25
CA ARG A 183 -9.00 -14.40 11.37
C ARG A 183 -8.26 -15.52 12.12
N ARG A 184 -7.09 -15.21 12.62
CA ARG A 184 -6.23 -16.20 13.28
C ARG A 184 -6.85 -16.83 14.52
N GLN A 185 -7.70 -16.10 15.24
CA GLN A 185 -8.33 -16.56 16.49
C GLN A 185 -9.14 -17.85 16.32
N ASP A 186 -9.92 -17.99 15.23
CA ASP A 186 -10.84 -19.11 15.04
C ASP A 186 -11.14 -19.49 13.58
N GLY A 187 -10.44 -18.90 12.63
CA GLY A 187 -10.59 -19.16 11.19
C GLY A 187 -11.86 -18.57 10.55
N ARG A 188 -12.62 -17.74 11.25
CA ARG A 188 -13.80 -17.10 10.67
C ARG A 188 -13.41 -16.00 9.70
N LYS A 189 -14.00 -16.03 8.51
CA LYS A 189 -13.92 -14.95 7.53
C LYS A 189 -14.75 -13.78 8.00
N MET A 190 -14.13 -12.61 8.17
CA MET A 190 -14.80 -11.48 8.79
C MET A 190 -14.33 -10.15 8.18
N VAL A 191 -15.29 -9.27 7.93
CA VAL A 191 -15.02 -7.85 7.65
C VAL A 191 -15.43 -7.04 8.88
N THR A 192 -14.47 -6.29 9.44
CA THR A 192 -14.74 -5.31 10.50
C THR A 192 -14.73 -3.90 9.92
N LEU A 193 -15.88 -3.24 9.83
CA LEU A 193 -15.96 -1.83 9.45
C LEU A 193 -15.62 -0.95 10.65
N GLY A 194 -14.44 -0.31 10.58
CA GLY A 194 -13.94 0.62 11.59
C GLY A 194 -14.27 2.07 11.25
N ASN A 195 -15.16 2.70 12.01
CA ASN A 195 -15.53 4.10 11.82
C ASN A 195 -16.16 4.70 13.10
N LYS A 196 -16.68 5.91 13.03
CA LYS A 196 -17.36 6.59 14.15
C LYS A 196 -18.87 6.68 13.89
N HIS A 197 -19.53 5.54 13.61
CA HIS A 197 -20.97 5.46 13.42
C HIS A 197 -21.73 5.91 14.68
N GLY A 198 -22.93 6.41 14.50
CA GLY A 198 -23.74 7.02 15.56
C GLY A 198 -23.32 8.46 15.91
N CYS A 199 -22.19 8.95 15.42
CA CYS A 199 -21.71 10.32 15.65
C CYS A 199 -21.65 11.14 14.36
N ILE A 200 -21.42 10.48 13.20
CA ILE A 200 -21.21 11.13 11.91
C ILE A 200 -22.08 10.45 10.85
N ALA A 201 -22.99 11.20 10.23
CA ALA A 201 -23.97 10.70 9.26
C ALA A 201 -23.34 9.92 8.08
N CYS A 202 -22.19 10.34 7.58
CA CYS A 202 -21.46 9.62 6.53
C CYS A 202 -21.06 8.21 6.98
N PHE A 203 -20.71 8.02 8.24
CA PHE A 203 -20.33 6.71 8.76
C PHE A 203 -21.53 5.79 9.03
N ASP A 204 -22.69 6.35 9.36
CA ASP A 204 -23.96 5.59 9.39
C ASP A 204 -24.36 5.15 7.97
N PHE A 205 -24.07 5.98 6.97
CA PHE A 205 -24.27 5.64 5.56
C PHE A 205 -23.36 4.49 5.12
N TYR A 206 -22.08 4.49 5.48
CA TYR A 206 -21.18 3.33 5.28
C TYR A 206 -21.76 2.07 5.90
N ARG A 207 -22.18 2.15 7.18
CA ARG A 207 -22.76 1.01 7.88
C ARG A 207 -23.96 0.41 7.16
N LYS A 208 -24.87 1.27 6.66
CA LYS A 208 -26.03 0.84 5.87
C LYS A 208 -25.60 0.05 4.64
N ILE A 209 -24.68 0.58 3.84
CA ILE A 209 -24.25 -0.02 2.58
C ILE A 209 -23.46 -1.31 2.83
N PHE A 210 -22.58 -1.35 3.83
CA PHE A 210 -21.88 -2.58 4.22
C PHE A 210 -22.87 -3.68 4.64
N THR A 211 -23.96 -3.33 5.37
CA THR A 211 -25.00 -4.28 5.71
C THR A 211 -25.73 -4.79 4.48
N GLU A 212 -26.08 -3.93 3.52
CA GLU A 212 -26.71 -4.33 2.26
C GLU A 212 -25.78 -5.22 1.45
N THR A 213 -24.48 -4.88 1.36
CA THR A 213 -23.46 -5.65 0.63
C THR A 213 -23.22 -7.03 1.26
N SER A 214 -23.22 -7.13 2.60
CA SER A 214 -22.97 -8.39 3.31
C SER A 214 -23.96 -9.50 2.95
N LEU A 215 -25.16 -9.15 2.51
CA LEU A 215 -26.18 -10.12 2.08
C LEU A 215 -25.72 -10.96 0.86
N ARG A 216 -24.78 -10.44 0.06
CA ARG A 216 -24.18 -11.16 -1.07
C ARG A 216 -23.01 -12.07 -0.67
N TYR A 217 -22.59 -11.98 0.60
CA TYR A 217 -21.46 -12.69 1.18
C TYR A 217 -21.84 -13.44 2.47
N PRO A 218 -22.79 -14.42 2.41
CA PRO A 218 -23.31 -15.09 3.60
C PRO A 218 -22.27 -15.94 4.34
N ASP A 219 -21.13 -16.18 3.71
CA ASP A 219 -19.97 -16.90 4.23
C ASP A 219 -18.94 -15.97 4.93
N VAL A 220 -19.18 -14.65 4.96
CA VAL A 220 -18.30 -13.66 5.58
C VAL A 220 -19.08 -12.88 6.64
N GLU A 221 -18.61 -12.92 7.88
CA GLU A 221 -19.22 -12.18 8.99
C GLU A 221 -18.97 -10.68 8.86
N LEU A 222 -19.99 -9.85 9.09
CA LEU A 222 -19.85 -8.39 9.17
C LEU A 222 -19.86 -7.94 10.63
N HIS A 223 -18.80 -7.27 11.03
CA HIS A 223 -18.67 -6.66 12.36
C HIS A 223 -18.52 -5.14 12.25
N PHE A 224 -19.00 -4.40 13.24
CA PHE A 224 -18.85 -2.96 13.36
C PHE A 224 -18.03 -2.60 14.59
N ALA A 225 -17.01 -1.77 14.41
CA ALA A 225 -16.19 -1.29 15.52
C ALA A 225 -16.13 0.24 15.54
N GLN A 226 -16.24 0.83 16.72
CA GLN A 226 -15.85 2.22 16.91
C GLN A 226 -14.36 2.33 16.72
N VAL A 227 -13.87 3.31 15.96
CA VAL A 227 -12.47 3.38 15.53
C VAL A 227 -11.48 3.49 16.69
N ASP A 228 -11.86 4.16 17.76
CA ASP A 228 -11.06 4.26 18.99
C ASP A 228 -10.88 2.88 19.66
N ALA A 229 -11.96 2.12 19.81
CA ALA A 229 -11.91 0.75 20.31
C ALA A 229 -11.19 -0.20 19.33
N LEU A 230 -11.34 0.00 18.00
CA LEU A 230 -10.62 -0.77 16.99
C LEU A 230 -9.10 -0.58 17.12
N ALA A 231 -8.65 0.66 17.31
CA ALA A 231 -7.24 0.96 17.50
C ALA A 231 -6.67 0.28 18.76
N GLU A 232 -7.40 0.35 19.88
CA GLU A 232 -7.01 -0.37 21.11
C GLU A 232 -6.94 -1.88 20.88
N HIS A 233 -7.95 -2.44 20.26
CA HIS A 233 -8.02 -3.89 20.04
C HIS A 233 -6.99 -4.40 19.05
N LEU A 234 -6.64 -3.62 18.03
CA LEU A 234 -5.56 -3.98 17.09
C LEU A 234 -4.21 -4.11 17.79
N LEU A 235 -3.97 -3.28 18.82
CA LEU A 235 -2.74 -3.36 19.65
C LEU A 235 -2.81 -4.44 20.73
N LYS A 236 -3.99 -4.75 21.22
CA LYS A 236 -4.18 -5.69 22.34
C LYS A 236 -4.32 -7.14 21.89
N ASP A 237 -5.02 -7.37 20.79
CA ASP A 237 -5.42 -8.68 20.29
C ASP A 237 -5.66 -8.62 18.78
N PRO A 238 -4.58 -8.52 17.95
CA PRO A 238 -4.71 -8.42 16.51
C PRO A 238 -5.36 -9.66 15.87
N ASP A 239 -5.26 -10.84 16.49
CA ASP A 239 -5.77 -12.12 15.97
C ASP A 239 -7.30 -12.16 15.87
N ARG A 240 -8.01 -11.25 16.52
CA ARG A 240 -9.46 -11.10 16.40
C ARG A 240 -9.93 -10.51 15.07
N PHE A 241 -9.01 -9.95 14.27
CA PHE A 241 -9.33 -9.34 12.97
C PHE A 241 -8.88 -10.21 11.82
N ASP A 242 -9.70 -10.25 10.76
CA ASP A 242 -9.32 -10.80 9.46
C ASP A 242 -9.15 -9.66 8.46
N VAL A 243 -10.24 -9.00 8.05
CA VAL A 243 -10.22 -7.81 7.21
C VAL A 243 -10.79 -6.63 7.98
N ILE A 244 -10.03 -5.55 8.05
CA ILE A 244 -10.47 -4.26 8.58
C ILE A 244 -10.78 -3.35 7.40
N ALA A 245 -11.95 -2.74 7.36
CA ALA A 245 -12.34 -1.76 6.36
C ALA A 245 -12.50 -0.38 7.00
N CYS A 246 -11.83 0.64 6.47
CA CYS A 246 -11.86 2.01 6.99
C CYS A 246 -11.99 3.05 5.90
N GLU A 247 -12.63 4.17 6.25
CA GLU A 247 -12.63 5.40 5.46
C GLU A 247 -11.19 5.92 5.28
N ASN A 248 -11.00 6.82 4.34
CA ASN A 248 -9.71 7.31 3.87
C ASN A 248 -8.75 7.77 5.00
N MET A 249 -9.16 8.75 5.81
CA MET A 249 -8.33 9.29 6.89
C MET A 249 -8.14 8.29 8.03
N ILE A 250 -9.21 7.62 8.42
CA ILE A 250 -9.17 6.59 9.46
C ILE A 250 -8.26 5.43 9.03
N GLY A 251 -8.41 4.97 7.79
CA GLY A 251 -7.59 3.89 7.25
C GLY A 251 -6.11 4.26 7.09
N ASP A 252 -5.79 5.56 6.96
CA ASP A 252 -4.41 6.01 7.01
C ASP A 252 -3.78 5.80 8.39
N ILE A 253 -4.46 6.28 9.42
CA ILE A 253 -4.00 6.19 10.80
C ILE A 253 -3.91 4.72 11.28
N ILE A 254 -4.97 3.94 11.06
CA ILE A 254 -5.00 2.50 11.42
C ILE A 254 -3.95 1.71 10.64
N GLY A 255 -3.71 2.07 9.38
CA GLY A 255 -2.68 1.47 8.55
C GLY A 255 -1.27 1.66 9.08
N ASP A 256 -0.95 2.85 9.60
CA ASP A 256 0.37 3.13 10.17
C ASP A 256 0.56 2.49 11.56
N ILE A 257 -0.51 2.40 12.36
CA ILE A 257 -0.52 1.61 13.60
C ILE A 257 -0.24 0.14 13.27
N GLY A 258 -0.94 -0.41 12.26
CA GLY A 258 -0.76 -1.79 11.80
C GLY A 258 0.64 -2.04 11.23
N ALA A 259 1.17 -1.10 10.45
CA ALA A 259 2.54 -1.19 9.92
C ALA A 259 3.57 -1.24 11.06
N TYR A 260 3.42 -0.42 12.11
CA TYR A 260 4.32 -0.42 13.25
C TYR A 260 4.40 -1.79 13.94
N ILE A 261 3.26 -2.43 14.18
CA ILE A 261 3.22 -3.75 14.85
C ILE A 261 3.68 -4.91 13.96
N THR A 262 3.83 -4.69 12.67
CA THR A 262 4.28 -5.71 11.69
C THR A 262 5.68 -5.46 11.12
N GLY A 263 6.49 -4.65 11.80
CA GLY A 263 7.89 -4.41 11.44
C GLY A 263 8.20 -3.02 10.90
N GLY A 264 7.20 -2.14 10.82
CA GLY A 264 7.36 -0.74 10.42
C GLY A 264 7.02 -0.45 8.96
N MET A 265 6.92 0.83 8.66
CA MET A 265 6.62 1.32 7.29
C MET A 265 7.69 0.93 6.26
N GLY A 266 8.93 0.66 6.70
CA GLY A 266 10.04 0.18 5.88
C GLY A 266 9.91 -1.29 5.45
N ILE A 267 8.87 -2.01 5.92
CA ILE A 267 8.57 -3.42 5.56
C ILE A 267 7.24 -3.54 4.83
N THR A 268 6.28 -2.70 5.16
CA THR A 268 4.87 -2.85 4.74
C THR A 268 4.67 -2.42 3.29
N PRO A 269 4.13 -3.29 2.43
CA PRO A 269 3.71 -2.95 1.07
C PRO A 269 2.29 -2.37 1.08
N THR A 270 1.91 -1.65 0.03
CA THR A 270 0.53 -1.25 -0.24
C THR A 270 0.19 -1.42 -1.73
N ALA A 271 -1.09 -1.64 -2.03
CA ALA A 271 -1.61 -1.51 -3.38
C ALA A 271 -2.84 -0.60 -3.38
N ASP A 272 -2.94 0.25 -4.41
CA ASP A 272 -4.10 1.09 -4.66
C ASP A 272 -4.72 0.58 -5.98
N ILE A 273 -5.97 0.09 -5.93
CA ILE A 273 -6.61 -0.67 -7.01
C ILE A 273 -8.01 -0.13 -7.39
N GLY A 274 -8.58 -0.70 -8.43
CA GLY A 274 -9.94 -0.40 -8.91
C GLY A 274 -9.98 0.50 -10.15
N GLY A 275 -8.85 1.10 -10.51
CA GLY A 275 -8.73 2.04 -11.63
C GLY A 275 -8.06 1.47 -12.88
N LEU A 276 -7.59 2.40 -13.69
CA LEU A 276 -6.98 2.12 -14.99
C LEU A 276 -5.71 1.26 -14.90
N CYS A 277 -4.87 1.51 -13.90
CA CYS A 277 -3.61 0.82 -13.68
C CYS A 277 -3.41 0.66 -12.17
N PRO A 278 -3.39 -0.56 -11.62
CA PRO A 278 -3.17 -0.78 -10.20
C PRO A 278 -1.78 -0.29 -9.78
N GLN A 279 -1.73 0.46 -8.68
CA GLN A 279 -0.51 1.02 -8.12
C GLN A 279 -0.03 0.17 -6.96
N PHE A 280 1.23 -0.25 -6.99
CA PHE A 280 1.91 -0.91 -5.88
C PHE A 280 3.02 0.00 -5.38
N ARG A 281 3.09 0.20 -4.05
CA ARG A 281 4.08 1.11 -3.46
C ARG A 281 4.42 0.74 -2.01
N PRO A 282 5.62 1.09 -1.52
CA PRO A 282 5.92 1.05 -0.09
C PRO A 282 4.97 1.94 0.71
N ASN A 283 4.68 1.57 1.96
CA ASN A 283 3.82 2.37 2.84
C ASN A 283 4.47 3.67 3.32
N HIS A 284 5.82 3.75 3.30
CA HIS A 284 6.55 4.93 3.77
C HIS A 284 6.37 6.17 2.87
N GLY A 285 6.61 7.36 3.45
CA GLY A 285 6.64 8.63 2.74
C GLY A 285 7.92 8.87 1.94
N THR A 286 8.11 10.10 1.49
CA THR A 286 9.21 10.50 0.58
C THR A 286 10.58 10.60 1.24
N PHE A 287 10.65 10.95 2.53
CA PHE A 287 11.88 11.12 3.31
C PHE A 287 13.05 11.78 2.53
N PRO A 288 12.88 13.01 2.03
CA PRO A 288 13.83 13.63 1.10
C PRO A 288 15.26 13.76 1.64
N ARG A 289 15.41 13.88 2.96
CA ARG A 289 16.71 14.03 3.62
C ARG A 289 17.59 12.77 3.54
N ALA A 290 17.03 11.64 3.14
CA ALA A 290 17.73 10.36 3.03
C ALA A 290 18.23 10.05 1.61
N VAL A 291 17.77 10.77 0.61
CA VAL A 291 18.07 10.52 -0.81
C VAL A 291 19.58 10.47 -1.04
N GLY A 292 20.03 9.42 -1.72
CA GLY A 292 21.45 9.22 -2.12
C GLY A 292 22.41 8.92 -0.96
N LYS A 293 21.92 8.79 0.28
CA LYS A 293 22.77 8.53 1.47
C LYS A 293 22.96 7.05 1.77
N ASN A 294 22.39 6.18 0.96
CA ASN A 294 22.51 4.72 1.11
C ASN A 294 22.14 4.17 2.50
N PHE A 295 21.11 4.70 3.14
CA PHE A 295 20.63 4.20 4.43
C PHE A 295 19.10 3.97 4.50
N ALA A 296 18.36 4.28 3.43
CA ALA A 296 16.93 4.00 3.36
C ALA A 296 16.67 2.49 3.37
N ASN A 297 15.61 2.07 4.06
CA ASN A 297 15.23 0.66 4.11
C ASN A 297 14.62 0.20 2.75
N PRO A 298 15.21 -0.80 2.06
CA PRO A 298 14.71 -1.27 0.76
C PRO A 298 13.62 -2.33 0.87
N PHE A 299 13.38 -2.90 2.07
CA PHE A 299 12.56 -4.11 2.21
C PHE A 299 11.09 -3.87 1.87
N ALA A 300 10.53 -2.70 2.16
CA ALA A 300 9.16 -2.38 1.76
C ALA A 300 9.00 -2.37 0.24
N SER A 301 9.99 -1.86 -0.51
CA SER A 301 9.96 -1.88 -1.97
C SER A 301 10.08 -3.30 -2.53
N ILE A 302 10.96 -4.13 -1.94
CA ILE A 302 11.10 -5.54 -2.30
C ILE A 302 9.80 -6.32 -1.99
N ASN A 303 9.19 -6.09 -0.82
CA ASN A 303 7.92 -6.70 -0.44
C ASN A 303 6.77 -6.22 -1.33
N THR A 304 6.80 -4.95 -1.74
CA THR A 304 5.84 -4.40 -2.72
C THR A 304 5.96 -5.10 -4.08
N ALA A 305 7.17 -5.39 -4.53
CA ALA A 305 7.41 -6.16 -5.74
C ALA A 305 6.83 -7.59 -5.64
N ALA A 306 6.97 -8.24 -4.48
CA ALA A 306 6.33 -9.53 -4.21
C ALA A 306 4.80 -9.45 -4.31
N MET A 307 4.20 -8.45 -3.66
CA MET A 307 2.76 -8.20 -3.68
C MET A 307 2.25 -7.91 -5.10
N LEU A 308 3.00 -7.16 -5.90
CA LEU A 308 2.66 -6.87 -7.29
C LEU A 308 2.59 -8.17 -8.11
N LEU A 309 3.64 -8.98 -8.10
CA LEU A 309 3.69 -10.22 -8.86
C LEU A 309 2.59 -11.20 -8.44
N ASP A 310 2.36 -11.40 -7.14
CA ASP A 310 1.30 -12.28 -6.65
C ASP A 310 -0.10 -11.78 -7.04
N THR A 311 -0.35 -10.47 -6.89
CA THR A 311 -1.68 -9.88 -7.20
C THR A 311 -2.00 -9.99 -8.68
N ILE A 312 -1.08 -9.61 -9.57
CA ILE A 312 -1.29 -9.71 -11.03
C ILE A 312 -1.36 -11.18 -11.43
N GLY A 313 -0.53 -12.05 -10.85
CA GLY A 313 -0.58 -13.49 -11.09
C GLY A 313 -1.92 -14.12 -10.68
N MET A 314 -2.53 -13.68 -9.58
CA MET A 314 -3.88 -14.10 -9.21
C MET A 314 -4.94 -13.60 -10.22
N GLN A 315 -4.87 -12.34 -10.62
CA GLN A 315 -5.83 -11.75 -11.57
C GLN A 315 -5.77 -12.39 -12.97
N ARG A 316 -4.56 -12.77 -13.40
CA ARG A 316 -4.31 -13.37 -14.73
C ARG A 316 -4.32 -14.91 -14.69
N ASN A 317 -4.52 -15.53 -13.52
CA ASN A 317 -4.37 -16.97 -13.29
C ASN A 317 -3.00 -17.50 -13.76
N ASP A 318 -1.94 -16.73 -13.55
CA ASP A 318 -0.56 -17.09 -13.90
C ASP A 318 0.19 -17.61 -12.67
N PRO A 319 0.41 -18.93 -12.56
CA PRO A 319 1.11 -19.52 -11.43
C PRO A 319 2.62 -19.19 -11.42
N ALA A 320 3.23 -18.90 -12.57
CA ALA A 320 4.65 -18.55 -12.62
C ALA A 320 4.90 -17.16 -12.03
N LEU A 321 4.01 -16.21 -12.35
CA LEU A 321 4.08 -14.87 -11.78
C LEU A 321 3.86 -14.89 -10.25
N ARG A 322 2.90 -15.71 -9.77
CA ARG A 322 2.65 -15.92 -8.34
C ARG A 322 3.87 -16.55 -7.64
N ALA A 323 4.48 -17.54 -8.26
CA ALA A 323 5.73 -18.15 -7.76
C ALA A 323 6.86 -17.11 -7.65
N GLY A 324 6.94 -16.14 -8.58
CA GLY A 324 7.86 -15.01 -8.50
C GLY A 324 7.64 -14.15 -7.24
N GLY A 325 6.39 -13.84 -6.93
CA GLY A 325 6.03 -13.12 -5.69
C GLY A 325 6.37 -13.92 -4.43
N GLU A 326 6.06 -15.21 -4.43
CA GLU A 326 6.37 -16.11 -3.30
C GLU A 326 7.88 -16.24 -3.07
N LEU A 327 8.69 -16.35 -4.13
CA LEU A 327 10.15 -16.42 -4.05
C LEU A 327 10.72 -15.18 -3.35
N ILE A 328 10.27 -13.98 -3.74
CA ILE A 328 10.71 -12.73 -3.12
C ILE A 328 10.34 -12.69 -1.64
N LEU A 329 9.09 -13.06 -1.30
CA LEU A 329 8.62 -13.06 0.08
C LEU A 329 9.39 -14.05 0.96
N LYS A 330 9.61 -15.29 0.49
CA LYS A 330 10.43 -16.30 1.18
C LYS A 330 11.88 -15.83 1.38
N ALA A 331 12.44 -15.10 0.40
CA ALA A 331 13.80 -14.56 0.52
C ALA A 331 13.89 -13.45 1.57
N LEU A 332 12.88 -12.59 1.69
CA LEU A 332 12.79 -11.62 2.78
C LEU A 332 12.73 -12.33 4.14
N GLU A 333 11.83 -13.32 4.30
CA GLU A 333 11.72 -14.09 5.54
C GLU A 333 13.03 -14.84 5.86
N TYR A 334 13.68 -15.43 4.85
CA TYR A 334 14.99 -16.09 5.02
C TYR A 334 16.05 -15.11 5.55
N ASN A 335 16.12 -13.89 5.00
CA ASN A 335 17.05 -12.85 5.47
C ASN A 335 16.79 -12.51 6.94
N PHE A 336 15.53 -12.35 7.35
CA PHE A 336 15.20 -11.97 8.72
C PHE A 336 15.42 -13.11 9.72
N VAL A 337 15.07 -14.35 9.37
CA VAL A 337 15.26 -15.54 10.23
C VAL A 337 16.74 -15.84 10.45
N ASN A 338 17.60 -15.60 9.45
CA ASN A 338 19.03 -15.85 9.53
C ASN A 338 19.84 -14.61 9.99
N GLU A 339 19.20 -13.66 10.65
CA GLU A 339 19.84 -12.46 11.19
C GLU A 339 20.64 -11.68 10.12
N GLY A 340 20.14 -11.67 8.88
CA GLY A 340 20.73 -10.95 7.78
C GLY A 340 20.71 -9.43 7.98
N PRO A 341 21.36 -8.66 7.08
CA PRO A 341 21.48 -7.23 7.17
C PRO A 341 20.16 -6.51 7.45
N ARG A 342 20.20 -5.53 8.34
CA ARG A 342 19.07 -4.69 8.76
C ARG A 342 19.47 -3.23 8.78
N THR A 343 18.60 -2.38 8.29
CA THR A 343 18.78 -0.93 8.31
C THR A 343 18.54 -0.33 9.70
N LYS A 344 18.87 0.94 9.87
CA LYS A 344 18.84 1.63 11.17
C LYS A 344 17.43 1.69 11.79
N ASP A 345 16.40 1.85 10.98
CA ASP A 345 14.99 1.86 11.41
C ASP A 345 14.53 0.51 12.01
N MET A 346 15.23 -0.56 11.66
CA MET A 346 15.02 -1.92 12.20
C MET A 346 16.00 -2.27 13.34
N GLY A 347 16.76 -1.29 13.85
CA GLY A 347 17.75 -1.50 14.90
C GLY A 347 19.10 -2.04 14.42
N GLY A 348 19.32 -2.15 13.11
CA GLY A 348 20.59 -2.54 12.50
C GLY A 348 21.51 -1.34 12.20
N SER A 349 22.60 -1.62 11.48
CA SER A 349 23.56 -0.61 11.04
C SER A 349 23.89 -0.70 9.54
N ASP A 350 23.22 -1.61 8.85
CA ASP A 350 23.51 -1.89 7.44
C ASP A 350 22.94 -0.82 6.53
N ASN A 351 23.54 -0.67 5.38
CA ASN A 351 23.09 0.28 4.37
C ASN A 351 22.06 -0.33 3.41
N THR A 352 21.44 0.51 2.58
CA THR A 352 20.40 0.13 1.62
C THR A 352 20.86 -0.97 0.66
N VAL A 353 22.07 -0.83 0.13
CA VAL A 353 22.61 -1.76 -0.89
C VAL A 353 22.90 -3.11 -0.27
N ASP A 354 23.57 -3.17 0.88
CA ASP A 354 23.91 -4.43 1.55
C ASP A 354 22.65 -5.19 1.98
N ALA A 355 21.64 -4.46 2.50
CA ALA A 355 20.35 -5.03 2.84
C ALA A 355 19.62 -5.64 1.63
N ALA A 356 19.62 -4.95 0.49
CA ALA A 356 19.03 -5.44 -0.74
C ALA A 356 19.78 -6.66 -1.32
N GLU A 357 21.10 -6.61 -1.40
CA GLU A 357 21.94 -7.70 -1.91
C GLU A 357 21.81 -8.98 -1.09
N ALA A 358 21.62 -8.86 0.23
CA ALA A 358 21.38 -10.02 1.08
C ALA A 358 20.09 -10.75 0.69
N VAL A 359 19.00 -10.00 0.42
CA VAL A 359 17.75 -10.60 -0.07
C VAL A 359 17.93 -11.23 -1.45
N PHE A 360 18.65 -10.58 -2.38
CA PHE A 360 18.91 -11.14 -3.70
C PHE A 360 19.73 -12.45 -3.65
N LYS A 361 20.70 -12.53 -2.75
CA LYS A 361 21.41 -13.80 -2.48
C LYS A 361 20.51 -14.86 -1.82
N ALA A 362 19.58 -14.44 -0.97
CA ALA A 362 18.60 -15.35 -0.36
C ALA A 362 17.66 -15.93 -1.41
N MET A 363 17.25 -15.17 -2.44
CA MET A 363 16.42 -15.69 -3.55
C MET A 363 17.05 -16.87 -4.30
N GLU A 364 18.37 -16.99 -4.31
CA GLU A 364 19.09 -18.10 -4.94
C GLU A 364 19.14 -19.36 -4.04
N LYS A 365 18.80 -19.23 -2.76
CA LYS A 365 18.92 -20.28 -1.75
C LYS A 365 17.58 -20.89 -1.33
N VAL A 366 16.50 -20.09 -1.39
CA VAL A 366 15.18 -20.53 -0.95
C VAL A 366 14.52 -21.41 -2.01
N THR A 367 13.75 -22.40 -1.56
CA THR A 367 12.96 -23.30 -2.41
C THR A 367 11.48 -22.94 -2.30
N LEU A 368 10.75 -23.00 -3.41
CA LEU A 368 9.30 -22.76 -3.48
C LEU A 368 8.50 -23.99 -3.05
#